data_d820277d99d940871f750285e546ae6c
#
_entry.id   d820277d99d940871f750285e546ae6c
#
_cell.length_a   1.000
_cell.length_b   1.000
_cell.length_c   1.000
_cell.angle_alpha   90.00
_cell.angle_beta   90.00
_cell.angle_gamma   90.00
#
_symmetry.space_group_name_H-M   'P 1'
#
loop_
_entity.id
_entity.type
_entity.pdbx_description
1 polymer ?
#
loop_
_entity_poly.entity_id
_entity_poly.type
_entity_poly.pdbx_seq_one_letter_code
_entity_poly.pdbx_strand_id
1 'polypeptide(L)'
;MIPLKKANKPNFENQNHGAGGGIPILKTMWEKFGFSFLFSSIDKHSGLSAWKLVFAYVSGLVSNSRSVNKIAEHCSKSPIIREILGGTTISQSALSRFFSKDFDWLQSSLMRVKSFCSSSPETAICDGDVVALDDTKIEHPYGKKMPFLCWLFDNSEKKHLWCMNLVSTLLVRGNGLVTPLSWRIWVQDKENKSKSKRTKLDLAKEMLLSLRKVSSAKLWVSMDRWFLCKDFFQWLNSNDYDWVTKCKRNTALYQLRGSDWNGKSRYSPVNPGKLLAIVYNKLIETGKAGQIASVSIPDIYIKLPEMEPNKKGKLVKKQVYTPVAAVATIRLPEDMDNQRVAIDIADPDEKAAHFKGAYLLISNRVDAPEQAVIAYAKRWKIEVFYRNSKQELGLTACHSQTKMAHEAHIEMIFIAETLLNYINWEVNKDGAITLTHGEMIREIINASHRVSYRNTLHLYFDTSCIKFARFIKRFWPKYYDLGLGRMPYHLLDATA
;
A
#
# COMPACT_ATOMS: atom_id res chain seq x y z
N MET A 1 50.42 20.68 -8.66
CA MET A 1 49.65 20.36 -7.46
C MET A 1 49.45 21.63 -6.66
N ILE A 2 48.26 22.22 -6.70
CA ILE A 2 47.92 23.39 -5.89
C ILE A 2 47.48 22.83 -4.53
N PRO A 3 48.09 23.20 -3.40
CA PRO A 3 47.68 22.69 -2.12
C PRO A 3 46.25 23.20 -1.81
N LEU A 4 45.29 22.26 -1.68
CA LEU A 4 43.96 22.56 -1.18
C LEU A 4 44.10 23.21 0.20
N LYS A 5 43.78 24.50 0.30
CA LYS A 5 43.66 25.21 1.58
C LYS A 5 42.73 24.38 2.47
N LYS A 6 43.24 23.86 3.58
CA LYS A 6 42.44 23.28 4.66
C LYS A 6 41.33 24.30 4.99
N ALA A 7 40.10 23.98 4.62
CA ALA A 7 38.97 24.77 5.04
C ALA A 7 38.99 24.83 6.57
N ASN A 8 39.01 26.00 7.15
CA ASN A 8 38.92 26.19 8.58
C ASN A 8 37.69 25.43 9.07
N LYS A 9 37.89 24.44 9.92
CA LYS A 9 36.79 23.77 10.62
C LYS A 9 35.98 24.87 11.29
N PRO A 10 34.67 24.97 11.01
CA PRO A 10 33.87 25.98 11.70
C PRO A 10 33.98 25.73 13.21
N ASN A 11 34.16 26.79 13.98
CA ASN A 11 34.28 26.71 15.42
C ASN A 11 32.90 26.39 16.01
N PHE A 12 32.75 25.17 16.55
CA PHE A 12 31.50 24.57 16.91
C PHE A 12 31.12 24.70 18.39
N GLU A 13 31.67 25.68 19.10
CA GLU A 13 31.61 25.79 20.57
C GLU A 13 30.20 25.93 21.18
N ASN A 14 29.17 26.16 20.38
CA ASN A 14 27.79 26.29 20.88
C ASN A 14 26.79 25.68 19.86
N GLN A 15 26.74 24.35 19.74
CA GLN A 15 25.93 23.66 18.77
C GLN A 15 24.78 22.91 19.44
N ASN A 16 23.56 23.21 19.02
CA ASN A 16 22.44 22.33 19.29
C ASN A 16 22.48 21.16 18.29
N HIS A 17 22.85 19.99 18.77
CA HIS A 17 22.69 18.73 18.03
C HIS A 17 21.23 18.29 18.12
N GLY A 18 20.66 17.87 17.01
CA GLY A 18 19.30 17.34 16.97
C GLY A 18 19.20 16.18 15.98
N ALA A 19 18.27 15.29 16.23
CA ALA A 19 17.85 14.27 15.28
C ALA A 19 16.97 14.86 14.16
N GLY A 20 16.73 14.10 13.11
CA GLY A 20 15.84 14.51 12.00
C GLY A 20 16.55 15.25 10.87
N GLY A 21 17.88 15.12 10.77
CA GLY A 21 18.68 15.71 9.67
C GLY A 21 18.29 15.21 8.28
N GLY A 22 17.54 14.11 8.17
CA GLY A 22 17.02 13.61 6.91
C GLY A 22 15.68 14.23 6.47
N ILE A 23 15.01 15.02 7.29
CA ILE A 23 13.74 15.66 6.92
C ILE A 23 13.80 16.50 5.63
N PRO A 24 14.90 17.21 5.31
CA PRO A 24 15.03 17.89 4.03
C PRO A 24 14.90 16.98 2.81
N ILE A 25 15.21 15.69 2.91
CA ILE A 25 14.99 14.72 1.83
C ILE A 25 13.49 14.61 1.53
N LEU A 26 12.66 14.53 2.56
CA LEU A 26 11.20 14.54 2.41
C LEU A 26 10.73 15.82 1.70
N LYS A 27 11.32 16.98 2.04
CA LYS A 27 10.97 18.25 1.40
C LYS A 27 11.39 18.27 -0.07
N THR A 28 12.56 17.73 -0.39
CA THR A 28 13.01 17.62 -1.78
C THR A 28 12.06 16.73 -2.60
N MET A 29 11.62 15.60 -2.06
CA MET A 29 10.64 14.73 -2.73
C MET A 29 9.27 15.39 -2.79
N TRP A 30 8.87 16.12 -1.75
CA TRP A 30 7.65 16.92 -1.72
C TRP A 30 7.59 17.90 -2.89
N GLU A 31 8.66 18.64 -3.14
CA GLU A 31 8.75 19.58 -4.26
C GLU A 31 8.83 18.85 -5.61
N LYS A 32 9.63 17.79 -5.69
CA LYS A 32 9.72 16.97 -6.90
C LYS A 32 8.36 16.50 -7.40
N PHE A 33 7.46 16.13 -6.49
CA PHE A 33 6.13 15.64 -6.81
C PHE A 33 5.06 16.72 -6.81
N GLY A 34 5.40 17.99 -6.62
CA GLY A 34 4.47 19.10 -6.65
C GLY A 34 3.43 19.10 -5.52
N PHE A 35 3.73 18.47 -4.38
CA PHE A 35 2.76 18.31 -3.30
C PHE A 35 2.39 19.62 -2.60
N SER A 36 3.17 20.69 -2.77
CA SER A 36 2.81 22.02 -2.28
C SER A 36 1.50 22.55 -2.87
N PHE A 37 1.17 22.16 -4.09
CA PHE A 37 -0.04 22.61 -4.78
C PHE A 37 -1.31 21.82 -4.47
N LEU A 38 -1.19 20.63 -3.85
CA LEU A 38 -2.34 19.75 -3.56
C LEU A 38 -3.38 20.40 -2.63
N PHE A 39 -2.95 21.37 -1.83
CA PHE A 39 -3.76 21.99 -0.78
C PHE A 39 -4.03 23.47 -1.01
N SER A 40 -3.70 24.00 -2.20
CA SER A 40 -3.88 25.43 -2.53
C SER A 40 -5.34 25.89 -2.42
N SER A 41 -6.30 25.00 -2.70
CA SER A 41 -7.74 25.31 -2.62
C SER A 41 -8.25 25.59 -1.20
N ILE A 42 -7.50 25.19 -0.18
CA ILE A 42 -7.83 25.44 1.23
C ILE A 42 -6.91 26.46 1.90
N ASP A 43 -6.02 27.08 1.14
CA ASP A 43 -5.21 28.19 1.63
C ASP A 43 -6.09 29.36 2.08
N LYS A 44 -5.67 30.02 3.15
CA LYS A 44 -6.29 31.23 3.63
C LYS A 44 -5.60 32.44 2.99
N HIS A 45 -6.32 33.55 2.87
CA HIS A 45 -5.74 34.82 2.45
C HIS A 45 -4.65 35.34 3.42
N SER A 46 -4.70 34.92 4.68
CA SER A 46 -3.72 35.28 5.71
C SER A 46 -3.40 34.09 6.61
N GLY A 47 -2.15 34.00 7.08
CA GLY A 47 -1.68 32.98 7.98
C GLY A 47 -0.81 31.91 7.31
N LEU A 48 -0.75 30.74 7.93
CA LEU A 48 0.04 29.61 7.42
C LEU A 48 -0.63 28.99 6.19
N SER A 49 0.12 28.82 5.11
CA SER A 49 -0.34 28.06 3.96
C SER A 49 -0.59 26.59 4.32
N ALA A 50 -1.56 25.99 3.66
CA ALA A 50 -2.03 24.63 3.93
C ALA A 50 -0.89 23.61 3.79
N TRP A 51 -0.04 23.73 2.77
CA TRP A 51 1.08 22.82 2.56
C TRP A 51 2.05 22.79 3.75
N LYS A 52 2.28 23.93 4.44
CA LYS A 52 3.15 23.99 5.62
C LYS A 52 2.58 23.17 6.78
N LEU A 53 1.27 23.23 6.99
CA LEU A 53 0.59 22.46 8.03
C LEU A 53 0.63 20.95 7.71
N VAL A 54 0.39 20.60 6.45
CA VAL A 54 0.44 19.21 5.98
C VAL A 54 1.86 18.66 6.06
N PHE A 55 2.86 19.40 5.55
CA PHE A 55 4.26 18.97 5.60
C PHE A 55 4.76 18.82 7.06
N ALA A 56 4.39 19.74 7.94
CA ALA A 56 4.70 19.64 9.36
C ALA A 56 4.10 18.38 9.99
N TYR A 57 2.85 18.06 9.65
CA TYR A 57 2.18 16.86 10.15
C TYR A 57 2.88 15.59 9.64
N VAL A 58 3.15 15.51 8.35
CA VAL A 58 3.87 14.38 7.71
C VAL A 58 5.27 14.22 8.33
N SER A 59 6.01 15.31 8.48
CA SER A 59 7.35 15.29 9.11
C SER A 59 7.29 14.79 10.55
N GLY A 60 6.27 15.21 11.29
CA GLY A 60 6.05 14.75 12.65
C GLY A 60 5.74 13.25 12.71
N LEU A 61 4.91 12.72 11.81
CA LEU A 61 4.63 11.29 11.72
C LEU A 61 5.90 10.48 11.46
N VAL A 62 6.68 10.89 10.47
CA VAL A 62 7.97 10.25 10.14
C VAL A 62 8.92 10.30 11.32
N SER A 63 8.91 11.40 12.11
CA SER A 63 9.70 11.55 13.34
C SER A 63 9.08 10.88 14.57
N ASN A 64 8.18 9.91 14.37
CA ASN A 64 7.53 9.15 15.45
C ASN A 64 6.69 9.98 16.43
N SER A 65 6.20 11.16 16.04
CA SER A 65 5.27 11.95 16.84
C SER A 65 3.85 11.46 16.64
N ARG A 66 3.25 10.88 17.69
CA ARG A 66 1.98 10.13 17.61
C ARG A 66 0.74 10.95 18.00
N SER A 67 0.88 12.23 18.29
CA SER A 67 -0.26 13.10 18.59
C SER A 67 -0.03 14.48 18.01
N VAL A 68 -1.13 15.20 17.72
CA VAL A 68 -1.09 16.56 17.20
C VAL A 68 -0.26 17.50 18.10
N ASN A 69 -0.34 17.31 19.42
CA ASN A 69 0.47 18.07 20.38
C ASN A 69 1.97 17.78 20.21
N LYS A 70 2.37 16.51 20.17
CA LYS A 70 3.78 16.12 19.96
C LYS A 70 4.30 16.55 18.59
N ILE A 71 3.47 16.52 17.56
CA ILE A 71 3.81 17.03 16.23
C ILE A 71 4.10 18.53 16.29
N ALA A 72 3.22 19.31 16.90
CA ALA A 72 3.41 20.75 17.06
C ALA A 72 4.68 21.07 17.87
N GLU A 73 4.90 20.35 18.97
CA GLU A 73 6.10 20.46 19.79
C GLU A 73 7.37 20.14 19.00
N HIS A 74 7.37 19.02 18.25
CA HIS A 74 8.49 18.63 17.40
C HIS A 74 8.79 19.68 16.33
N CYS A 75 7.79 20.19 15.65
CA CYS A 75 7.95 21.25 14.64
C CYS A 75 8.49 22.54 15.24
N SER A 76 8.09 22.89 16.47
CA SER A 76 8.57 24.09 17.15
C SER A 76 10.00 23.96 17.67
N LYS A 77 10.41 22.75 18.07
CA LYS A 77 11.73 22.48 18.61
C LYS A 77 12.79 22.16 17.54
N SER A 78 12.35 21.63 16.38
CA SER A 78 13.27 21.26 15.30
C SER A 78 13.71 22.49 14.49
N PRO A 79 14.99 22.87 14.53
CA PRO A 79 15.52 23.98 13.71
C PRO A 79 15.33 23.72 12.22
N ILE A 80 15.51 22.46 11.77
CA ILE A 80 15.35 22.06 10.36
C ILE A 80 13.93 22.29 9.89
N ILE A 81 12.93 21.82 10.65
CA ILE A 81 11.53 21.98 10.26
C ILE A 81 11.15 23.47 10.26
N ARG A 82 11.60 24.22 11.24
CA ARG A 82 11.36 25.67 11.28
C ARG A 82 11.95 26.38 10.05
N GLU A 83 13.18 26.04 9.67
CA GLU A 83 13.82 26.58 8.46
C GLU A 83 13.00 26.22 7.20
N ILE A 84 12.64 24.97 7.00
CA ILE A 84 11.81 24.51 5.87
C ILE A 84 10.47 25.26 5.83
N LEU A 85 9.90 25.58 6.98
CA LEU A 85 8.65 26.31 7.10
C LEU A 85 8.80 27.84 7.04
N GLY A 86 10.03 28.35 6.78
CA GLY A 86 10.33 29.78 6.69
C GLY A 86 10.29 30.49 8.04
N GLY A 87 10.85 29.90 9.09
CA GLY A 87 10.92 30.43 10.45
C GLY A 87 9.60 30.36 11.23
N THR A 88 8.55 29.82 10.65
CA THR A 88 7.21 29.83 11.25
C THR A 88 7.06 28.73 12.29
N THR A 89 6.43 29.06 13.44
CA THR A 89 6.03 28.07 14.44
C THR A 89 4.61 27.57 14.16
N ILE A 90 4.39 26.30 14.44
CA ILE A 90 3.07 25.66 14.25
C ILE A 90 2.50 25.27 15.62
N SER A 91 1.33 25.81 15.95
CA SER A 91 0.65 25.46 17.19
C SER A 91 -0.22 24.21 17.02
N GLN A 92 -0.42 23.48 18.12
CA GLN A 92 -1.35 22.37 18.19
C GLN A 92 -2.77 22.78 17.74
N SER A 93 -3.24 23.96 18.14
CA SER A 93 -4.56 24.48 17.78
C SER A 93 -4.67 24.80 16.28
N ALA A 94 -3.58 25.22 15.62
CA ALA A 94 -3.56 25.44 14.18
C ALA A 94 -3.72 24.10 13.42
N LEU A 95 -2.98 23.05 13.82
CA LEU A 95 -3.11 21.71 13.24
C LEU A 95 -4.51 21.14 13.49
N SER A 96 -5.00 21.15 14.73
CA SER A 96 -6.32 20.60 15.07
C SER A 96 -7.44 21.28 14.26
N ARG A 97 -7.43 22.60 14.16
CA ARG A 97 -8.43 23.35 13.38
C ARG A 97 -8.32 23.05 11.88
N PHE A 98 -7.11 22.90 11.36
CA PHE A 98 -6.90 22.59 9.94
C PHE A 98 -7.46 21.21 9.60
N PHE A 99 -7.08 20.18 10.35
CA PHE A 99 -7.49 18.80 10.08
C PHE A 99 -8.96 18.48 10.48
N SER A 100 -9.63 19.38 11.20
CA SER A 100 -11.07 19.27 11.49
C SER A 100 -11.95 20.02 10.49
N LYS A 101 -11.37 20.70 9.49
CA LYS A 101 -12.14 21.37 8.45
C LYS A 101 -12.81 20.36 7.51
N ASP A 102 -13.95 20.78 7.00
CA ASP A 102 -14.59 20.10 5.87
C ASP A 102 -13.76 20.31 4.60
N PHE A 103 -13.09 19.23 4.20
CA PHE A 103 -12.23 19.19 3.03
C PHE A 103 -12.31 17.80 2.38
N ASP A 104 -12.34 17.76 1.07
CA ASP A 104 -12.39 16.50 0.33
C ASP A 104 -11.00 15.82 0.30
N TRP A 105 -10.69 15.08 1.37
CA TRP A 105 -9.46 14.29 1.49
C TRP A 105 -9.36 13.18 0.45
N LEU A 106 -10.50 12.71 -0.08
CA LEU A 106 -10.51 11.69 -1.14
C LEU A 106 -10.11 12.28 -2.48
N GLN A 107 -10.56 13.50 -2.78
CA GLN A 107 -10.10 14.24 -3.95
C GLN A 107 -8.61 14.59 -3.83
N SER A 108 -8.15 14.99 -2.64
CA SER A 108 -6.73 15.21 -2.36
C SER A 108 -5.90 13.95 -2.64
N SER A 109 -6.39 12.79 -2.22
CA SER A 109 -5.75 11.49 -2.50
C SER A 109 -5.62 11.24 -4.02
N LEU A 110 -6.65 11.51 -4.80
CA LEU A 110 -6.61 11.38 -6.26
C LEU A 110 -5.59 12.34 -6.89
N MET A 111 -5.55 13.59 -6.43
CA MET A 111 -4.60 14.60 -6.91
C MET A 111 -3.16 14.21 -6.56
N ARG A 112 -2.91 13.66 -5.36
CA ARG A 112 -1.60 13.12 -4.96
C ARG A 112 -1.13 12.04 -5.93
N VAL A 113 -1.99 11.06 -6.21
CA VAL A 113 -1.67 9.96 -7.15
C VAL A 113 -1.38 10.52 -8.54
N LYS A 114 -2.21 11.42 -9.05
CA LYS A 114 -2.02 12.05 -10.35
C LYS A 114 -0.68 12.80 -10.41
N SER A 115 -0.39 13.65 -9.44
CA SER A 115 0.84 14.43 -9.38
C SER A 115 2.09 13.53 -9.28
N PHE A 116 2.03 12.52 -8.42
CA PHE A 116 3.12 11.57 -8.26
C PHE A 116 3.37 10.75 -9.53
N CYS A 117 2.33 10.15 -10.12
CA CYS A 117 2.46 9.28 -11.28
C CYS A 117 2.85 10.01 -12.57
N SER A 118 2.59 11.31 -12.66
CA SER A 118 3.00 12.15 -13.82
C SER A 118 4.38 12.79 -13.66
N SER A 119 5.07 12.59 -12.53
CA SER A 119 6.31 13.30 -12.21
C SER A 119 7.55 12.76 -12.92
N SER A 120 7.56 11.49 -13.29
CA SER A 120 8.68 10.85 -14.02
C SER A 120 8.25 9.51 -14.63
N PRO A 121 9.01 8.99 -15.62
CA PRO A 121 8.74 7.67 -16.21
C PRO A 121 8.70 6.53 -15.18
N GLU A 122 9.56 6.57 -14.16
CA GLU A 122 9.66 5.54 -13.13
C GLU A 122 8.42 5.51 -12.22
N THR A 123 7.72 6.64 -12.09
CA THR A 123 6.50 6.76 -11.29
C THR A 123 5.23 6.57 -12.11
N ALA A 124 5.33 6.50 -13.44
CA ALA A 124 4.19 6.29 -14.33
C ALA A 124 3.47 4.96 -14.04
N ILE A 125 2.19 4.94 -14.34
CA ILE A 125 1.37 3.72 -14.29
C ILE A 125 1.44 3.05 -15.66
N CYS A 126 1.88 1.80 -15.70
CA CYS A 126 2.10 1.04 -16.92
C CYS A 126 1.21 -0.20 -16.99
N ASP A 127 1.04 -0.73 -18.21
CA ASP A 127 0.36 -1.99 -18.42
C ASP A 127 1.05 -3.12 -17.64
N GLY A 128 0.24 -3.98 -17.02
CA GLY A 128 0.73 -5.08 -16.20
C GLY A 128 1.10 -4.72 -14.76
N ASP A 129 1.01 -3.44 -14.38
CA ASP A 129 1.14 -3.05 -12.98
C ASP A 129 0.00 -3.63 -12.15
N VAL A 130 0.28 -3.90 -10.87
CA VAL A 130 -0.66 -4.60 -9.98
C VAL A 130 -1.24 -3.65 -8.94
N VAL A 131 -2.55 -3.54 -8.93
CA VAL A 131 -3.31 -2.89 -7.85
C VAL A 131 -3.65 -3.96 -6.81
N ALA A 132 -2.95 -3.94 -5.69
CA ALA A 132 -3.31 -4.74 -4.52
C ALA A 132 -4.50 -4.09 -3.81
N LEU A 133 -5.54 -4.87 -3.54
CA LEU A 133 -6.77 -4.45 -2.86
C LEU A 133 -6.95 -5.27 -1.59
N ASP A 134 -7.07 -4.58 -0.46
CA ASP A 134 -7.29 -5.23 0.84
C ASP A 134 -7.94 -4.28 1.83
N ASP A 135 -8.34 -4.80 3.00
CA ASP A 135 -8.81 -4.00 4.11
C ASP A 135 -8.04 -4.26 5.41
N THR A 136 -8.00 -3.26 6.27
CA THR A 136 -7.40 -3.40 7.58
C THR A 136 -8.29 -2.81 8.66
N LYS A 137 -8.23 -3.41 9.86
CA LYS A 137 -8.91 -2.94 11.05
C LYS A 137 -7.99 -2.00 11.83
N ILE A 138 -8.54 -0.88 12.26
CA ILE A 138 -7.88 0.10 13.12
C ILE A 138 -8.70 0.16 14.40
N GLU A 139 -8.16 -0.44 15.46
CA GLU A 139 -8.86 -0.58 16.73
C GLU A 139 -8.99 0.76 17.47
N HIS A 140 -10.18 1.02 18.01
CA HIS A 140 -10.50 2.19 18.82
C HIS A 140 -11.34 1.80 20.06
N PRO A 141 -10.75 1.11 21.03
CA PRO A 141 -11.50 0.51 22.16
C PRO A 141 -12.25 1.56 22.99
N TYR A 142 -11.77 2.79 23.00
CA TYR A 142 -12.39 3.91 23.76
C TYR A 142 -13.33 4.78 22.92
N GLY A 143 -13.42 4.54 21.62
CA GLY A 143 -14.21 5.34 20.67
C GLY A 143 -15.71 5.02 20.64
N LYS A 144 -16.37 4.81 21.78
CA LYS A 144 -17.75 4.29 21.87
C LYS A 144 -18.80 5.11 21.11
N LYS A 145 -18.61 6.42 20.98
CA LYS A 145 -19.56 7.36 20.34
C LYS A 145 -19.23 7.69 18.88
N MET A 146 -18.21 7.08 18.27
CA MET A 146 -17.84 7.36 16.87
C MET A 146 -18.74 6.58 15.92
N PRO A 147 -19.56 7.25 15.06
CA PRO A 147 -20.56 6.58 14.24
C PRO A 147 -19.96 5.76 13.07
N PHE A 148 -18.69 5.99 12.73
CA PHE A 148 -17.98 5.29 11.66
C PHE A 148 -17.19 4.05 12.14
N LEU A 149 -17.33 3.68 13.43
CA LEU A 149 -16.79 2.44 13.97
C LEU A 149 -17.85 1.33 14.02
N CYS A 150 -17.38 0.10 13.96
CA CYS A 150 -18.24 -1.08 14.08
C CYS A 150 -17.50 -2.26 14.72
N TRP A 151 -18.26 -3.24 15.21
CA TRP A 151 -17.73 -4.50 15.69
C TRP A 151 -17.40 -5.41 14.49
N LEU A 152 -16.14 -5.80 14.36
CA LEU A 152 -15.68 -6.74 13.34
C LEU A 152 -14.91 -7.87 13.99
N PHE A 153 -15.21 -9.09 13.53
CA PHE A 153 -14.46 -10.27 13.99
C PHE A 153 -13.05 -10.26 13.42
N ASP A 154 -12.05 -10.42 14.26
CA ASP A 154 -10.66 -10.60 13.88
C ASP A 154 -10.28 -12.08 13.89
N ASN A 155 -9.86 -12.59 12.71
CA ASN A 155 -9.52 -13.99 12.55
C ASN A 155 -8.18 -14.34 13.22
N SER A 156 -7.26 -13.40 13.38
CA SER A 156 -5.95 -13.62 13.99
C SER A 156 -6.05 -13.65 15.50
N GLU A 157 -6.82 -12.73 16.08
CA GLU A 157 -7.02 -12.63 17.53
C GLU A 157 -8.22 -13.44 18.05
N LYS A 158 -9.03 -14.01 17.13
CA LYS A 158 -10.24 -14.79 17.44
C LYS A 158 -11.26 -14.06 18.33
N LYS A 159 -11.32 -12.73 18.22
CA LYS A 159 -12.24 -11.86 18.96
C LYS A 159 -12.89 -10.80 18.10
N HIS A 160 -13.96 -10.16 18.59
CA HIS A 160 -14.53 -8.99 17.97
C HIS A 160 -13.78 -7.74 18.44
N LEU A 161 -13.40 -6.88 17.49
CA LEU A 161 -12.75 -5.61 17.73
C LEU A 161 -13.72 -4.47 17.43
N TRP A 162 -13.77 -3.46 18.31
CA TRP A 162 -14.42 -2.19 18.03
C TRP A 162 -13.45 -1.33 17.24
N CYS A 163 -13.69 -1.20 15.93
CA CYS A 163 -12.68 -0.67 15.02
C CYS A 163 -13.26 0.11 13.86
N MET A 164 -12.44 0.96 13.29
CA MET A 164 -12.60 1.51 11.94
C MET A 164 -12.07 0.49 10.93
N ASN A 165 -12.82 0.22 9.87
CA ASN A 165 -12.36 -0.62 8.78
C ASN A 165 -11.93 0.25 7.60
N LEU A 166 -10.65 0.19 7.28
CA LEU A 166 -10.04 0.91 6.19
C LEU A 166 -9.84 -0.03 5.00
N VAL A 167 -10.54 0.24 3.89
CA VAL A 167 -10.33 -0.43 2.60
C VAL A 167 -9.38 0.44 1.78
N SER A 168 -8.33 -0.13 1.21
CA SER A 168 -7.39 0.64 0.41
C SER A 168 -6.83 -0.11 -0.80
N THR A 169 -6.22 0.65 -1.70
CA THR A 169 -5.54 0.17 -2.88
C THR A 169 -4.10 0.63 -2.89
N LEU A 170 -3.21 -0.25 -3.33
CA LEU A 170 -1.76 -0.04 -3.41
C LEU A 170 -1.28 -0.46 -4.80
N LEU A 171 -0.56 0.40 -5.50
CA LEU A 171 0.05 0.06 -6.78
C LEU A 171 1.44 -0.54 -6.57
N VAL A 172 1.67 -1.70 -7.17
CA VAL A 172 2.99 -2.35 -7.21
C VAL A 172 3.42 -2.43 -8.66
N ARG A 173 4.40 -1.61 -9.03
CA ARG A 173 4.90 -1.51 -10.40
C ARG A 173 5.80 -2.67 -10.80
N GLY A 174 6.02 -2.80 -12.10
CA GLY A 174 6.99 -3.74 -12.67
C GLY A 174 8.41 -3.49 -12.19
N ASN A 175 8.80 -2.22 -11.99
CA ASN A 175 10.11 -1.82 -11.46
C ASN A 175 10.26 -1.97 -9.93
N GLY A 176 9.25 -2.49 -9.24
CA GLY A 176 9.27 -2.72 -7.80
C GLY A 176 8.84 -1.51 -6.94
N LEU A 177 8.61 -0.34 -7.54
CA LEU A 177 8.12 0.83 -6.80
C LEU A 177 6.69 0.62 -6.33
N VAL A 178 6.44 0.86 -5.06
CA VAL A 178 5.14 0.72 -4.40
C VAL A 178 4.54 2.09 -4.11
N THR A 179 3.26 2.29 -4.41
CA THR A 179 2.58 3.57 -4.17
C THR A 179 1.19 3.36 -3.59
N PRO A 180 0.88 3.91 -2.41
CA PRO A 180 -0.49 3.93 -1.91
C PRO A 180 -1.36 4.78 -2.84
N LEU A 181 -2.45 4.19 -3.35
CA LEU A 181 -3.33 4.86 -4.30
C LEU A 181 -4.46 5.60 -3.59
N SER A 182 -5.41 4.86 -3.08
CA SER A 182 -6.67 5.40 -2.57
C SER A 182 -7.16 4.57 -1.38
N TRP A 183 -8.01 5.17 -0.58
CA TRP A 183 -8.56 4.57 0.63
C TRP A 183 -10.02 4.98 0.83
N ARG A 184 -10.78 4.17 1.58
CA ARG A 184 -12.15 4.44 2.01
C ARG A 184 -12.37 3.87 3.40
N ILE A 185 -13.09 4.61 4.24
CA ILE A 185 -13.58 4.09 5.51
C ILE A 185 -14.90 3.37 5.25
N TRP A 186 -14.95 2.07 5.51
CA TRP A 186 -16.19 1.32 5.45
C TRP A 186 -16.99 1.52 6.73
N VAL A 187 -18.24 1.94 6.59
CA VAL A 187 -19.17 2.19 7.69
C VAL A 187 -20.31 1.19 7.60
N GLN A 188 -20.54 0.46 8.70
CA GLN A 188 -21.68 -0.43 8.80
C GLN A 188 -22.94 0.40 9.13
N ASP A 189 -23.85 0.53 8.17
CA ASP A 189 -25.13 1.18 8.39
C ASP A 189 -26.03 0.27 9.24
N LYS A 190 -26.21 0.63 10.51
CA LYS A 190 -27.05 -0.09 11.47
C LYS A 190 -28.51 0.39 11.49
N GLU A 191 -28.74 1.63 11.08
CA GLU A 191 -30.02 2.32 11.27
C GLU A 191 -30.88 2.31 10.01
N ASN A 192 -30.27 2.26 8.84
CA ASN A 192 -30.99 2.26 7.57
C ASN A 192 -31.38 0.84 7.15
N LYS A 193 -32.62 0.49 7.38
CA LYS A 193 -33.29 -0.68 6.76
C LYS A 193 -33.46 -0.52 5.25
N SER A 194 -32.99 0.58 4.66
CA SER A 194 -33.09 0.88 3.24
C SER A 194 -32.14 0.01 2.41
N LYS A 195 -32.55 -0.33 1.21
CA LYS A 195 -31.96 -1.30 0.28
C LYS A 195 -30.56 -0.98 -0.28
N SER A 196 -29.89 0.09 0.16
CA SER A 196 -28.59 0.55 -0.38
C SER A 196 -27.49 0.57 0.67
N LYS A 197 -27.19 -0.57 1.27
CA LYS A 197 -25.98 -0.68 2.12
C LYS A 197 -24.75 -0.67 1.24
N ARG A 198 -23.90 0.36 1.40
CA ARG A 198 -22.63 0.46 0.70
C ARG A 198 -21.69 -0.63 1.20
N THR A 199 -21.31 -1.52 0.32
CA THR A 199 -20.42 -2.65 0.63
C THR A 199 -18.95 -2.28 0.44
N LYS A 200 -18.02 -3.06 0.99
CA LYS A 200 -16.60 -2.91 0.68
C LYS A 200 -16.29 -3.09 -0.82
N LEU A 201 -17.09 -3.90 -1.52
CA LEU A 201 -16.98 -4.06 -2.97
C LEU A 201 -17.36 -2.79 -3.73
N ASP A 202 -18.37 -2.06 -3.26
CA ASP A 202 -18.73 -0.76 -3.85
C ASP A 202 -17.61 0.26 -3.64
N LEU A 203 -16.99 0.28 -2.45
CA LEU A 203 -15.83 1.10 -2.18
C LEU A 203 -14.64 0.74 -3.09
N ALA A 204 -14.41 -0.56 -3.31
CA ALA A 204 -13.37 -1.03 -4.22
C ALA A 204 -13.63 -0.56 -5.66
N LYS A 205 -14.87 -0.69 -6.16
CA LYS A 205 -15.27 -0.19 -7.49
C LYS A 205 -15.02 1.31 -7.63
N GLU A 206 -15.40 2.10 -6.64
CA GLU A 206 -15.18 3.55 -6.65
C GLU A 206 -13.70 3.92 -6.71
N MET A 207 -12.84 3.24 -5.93
CA MET A 207 -11.40 3.46 -5.94
C MET A 207 -10.80 3.11 -7.31
N LEU A 208 -11.22 2.00 -7.90
CA LEU A 208 -10.75 1.57 -9.23
C LEU A 208 -11.26 2.51 -10.34
N LEU A 209 -12.51 2.99 -10.28
CA LEU A 209 -13.02 4.02 -11.20
C LEU A 209 -12.25 5.34 -11.06
N SER A 210 -11.90 5.72 -9.84
CA SER A 210 -11.07 6.92 -9.62
C SER A 210 -9.70 6.76 -10.23
N LEU A 211 -9.11 5.56 -10.20
CA LEU A 211 -7.82 5.27 -10.82
C LEU A 211 -7.88 5.38 -12.35
N ARG A 212 -9.00 5.00 -12.99
CA ARG A 212 -9.22 5.19 -14.43
C ARG A 212 -9.21 6.66 -14.87
N LYS A 213 -9.47 7.61 -13.95
CA LYS A 213 -9.31 9.04 -14.23
C LYS A 213 -7.84 9.50 -14.29
N VAL A 214 -6.92 8.66 -13.79
CA VAL A 214 -5.48 8.94 -13.76
C VAL A 214 -4.74 8.19 -14.88
N SER A 215 -5.16 6.97 -15.19
CA SER A 215 -4.47 6.11 -16.16
C SER A 215 -5.45 5.20 -16.90
N SER A 216 -5.22 5.04 -18.22
CA SER A 216 -5.89 4.06 -19.07
C SER A 216 -5.15 2.72 -19.15
N ALA A 217 -4.02 2.56 -18.48
CA ALA A 217 -3.22 1.34 -18.50
C ALA A 217 -4.04 0.10 -18.12
N LYS A 218 -3.72 -1.01 -18.73
CA LYS A 218 -4.33 -2.31 -18.41
C LYS A 218 -3.67 -2.88 -17.15
N LEU A 219 -4.41 -2.87 -16.05
CA LEU A 219 -3.91 -3.17 -14.72
C LEU A 219 -4.43 -4.51 -14.21
N TRP A 220 -3.62 -5.17 -13.40
CA TRP A 220 -4.06 -6.27 -12.57
C TRP A 220 -4.70 -5.76 -11.28
N VAL A 221 -5.80 -6.39 -10.85
CA VAL A 221 -6.37 -6.25 -9.51
C VAL A 221 -6.11 -7.55 -8.74
N SER A 222 -5.23 -7.48 -7.76
CA SER A 222 -4.88 -8.62 -6.92
C SER A 222 -5.52 -8.46 -5.54
N MET A 223 -6.35 -9.43 -5.14
CA MET A 223 -7.21 -9.29 -3.97
C MET A 223 -7.23 -10.55 -3.11
N ASP A 224 -7.57 -10.40 -1.82
CA ASP A 224 -7.79 -11.55 -0.95
C ASP A 224 -9.13 -12.25 -1.26
N ARG A 225 -9.23 -13.51 -0.83
CA ARG A 225 -10.43 -14.35 -0.98
C ARG A 225 -11.73 -13.73 -0.43
N TRP A 226 -11.62 -12.71 0.41
CA TRP A 226 -12.80 -11.99 0.91
C TRP A 226 -13.52 -11.25 -0.22
N PHE A 227 -12.79 -10.70 -1.17
CA PHE A 227 -13.32 -9.99 -2.33
C PHE A 227 -13.84 -10.92 -3.45
N LEU A 228 -13.79 -12.24 -3.25
CA LEU A 228 -14.28 -13.23 -4.20
C LEU A 228 -15.81 -13.12 -4.32
N CYS A 229 -16.25 -12.38 -5.33
CA CYS A 229 -17.65 -12.13 -5.64
C CYS A 229 -17.84 -12.13 -7.17
N LYS A 230 -18.80 -12.92 -7.66
CA LYS A 230 -19.06 -13.08 -9.09
C LYS A 230 -19.46 -11.78 -9.78
N ASP A 231 -20.28 -10.95 -9.13
CA ASP A 231 -20.70 -9.65 -9.66
C ASP A 231 -19.51 -8.68 -9.72
N PHE A 232 -18.55 -8.78 -8.80
CA PHE A 232 -17.33 -7.98 -8.80
C PHE A 232 -16.39 -8.43 -9.93
N PHE A 233 -16.23 -9.72 -10.14
CA PHE A 233 -15.42 -10.23 -11.25
C PHE A 233 -15.97 -9.83 -12.61
N GLN A 234 -17.30 -9.93 -12.80
CA GLN A 234 -17.93 -9.45 -14.03
C GLN A 234 -17.73 -7.95 -14.21
N TRP A 235 -17.82 -7.19 -13.14
CA TRP A 235 -17.57 -5.76 -13.17
C TRP A 235 -16.10 -5.45 -13.55
N LEU A 236 -15.13 -6.19 -13.01
CA LEU A 236 -13.71 -6.05 -13.36
C LEU A 236 -13.48 -6.34 -14.84
N ASN A 237 -14.06 -7.44 -15.36
CA ASN A 237 -14.00 -7.79 -16.78
C ASN A 237 -14.58 -6.67 -17.67
N SER A 238 -15.74 -6.12 -17.29
CA SER A 238 -16.41 -5.05 -18.05
C SER A 238 -15.67 -3.70 -17.99
N ASN A 239 -14.73 -3.53 -17.07
CA ASN A 239 -13.90 -2.31 -16.92
C ASN A 239 -12.44 -2.55 -17.31
N ASP A 240 -12.16 -3.60 -18.08
CA ASP A 240 -10.85 -3.95 -18.62
C ASP A 240 -9.75 -4.08 -17.56
N TYR A 241 -10.07 -4.76 -16.45
CA TYR A 241 -9.10 -5.15 -15.44
C TYR A 241 -8.77 -6.64 -15.56
N ASP A 242 -7.49 -6.95 -15.56
CA ASP A 242 -7.04 -8.30 -15.25
C ASP A 242 -7.17 -8.51 -13.74
N TRP A 243 -7.57 -9.69 -13.30
CA TRP A 243 -7.74 -9.92 -11.87
C TRP A 243 -7.24 -11.30 -11.45
N VAL A 244 -6.82 -11.38 -10.19
CA VAL A 244 -6.42 -12.63 -9.54
C VAL A 244 -6.83 -12.62 -8.07
N THR A 245 -7.32 -13.76 -7.61
CA THR A 245 -7.67 -13.96 -6.19
C THR A 245 -7.44 -15.40 -5.75
N LYS A 246 -7.32 -15.57 -4.43
CA LYS A 246 -7.28 -16.88 -3.80
C LYS A 246 -8.69 -17.45 -3.70
N CYS A 247 -8.86 -18.70 -4.15
CA CYS A 247 -10.12 -19.39 -4.08
C CYS A 247 -10.46 -19.81 -2.63
N LYS A 248 -11.73 -19.72 -2.26
CA LYS A 248 -12.23 -20.37 -1.04
C LYS A 248 -12.40 -21.87 -1.33
N ARG A 249 -12.22 -22.72 -0.33
CA ARG A 249 -12.38 -24.18 -0.52
C ARG A 249 -13.76 -24.61 -0.98
N ASN A 250 -14.78 -23.82 -0.67
CA ASN A 250 -16.19 -24.04 -1.08
C ASN A 250 -16.59 -23.24 -2.32
N THR A 251 -15.64 -22.64 -3.05
CA THR A 251 -15.94 -21.92 -4.30
C THR A 251 -16.47 -22.90 -5.34
N ALA A 252 -17.62 -22.59 -5.93
CA ALA A 252 -18.19 -23.39 -7.01
C ALA A 252 -17.39 -23.16 -8.31
N LEU A 253 -16.51 -24.11 -8.60
CA LEU A 253 -15.78 -24.22 -9.87
C LEU A 253 -16.38 -25.33 -10.72
N TYR A 254 -16.12 -25.29 -12.01
CA TYR A 254 -16.58 -26.28 -12.96
C TYR A 254 -15.42 -26.66 -13.89
N GLN A 255 -15.40 -27.93 -14.31
CA GLN A 255 -14.46 -28.42 -15.31
C GLN A 255 -15.21 -28.88 -16.56
N LEU A 256 -14.71 -28.48 -17.72
CA LEU A 256 -15.22 -28.95 -19.01
C LEU A 256 -14.91 -30.45 -19.16
N ARG A 257 -15.95 -31.24 -19.51
CA ARG A 257 -15.85 -32.69 -19.67
C ARG A 257 -16.06 -33.15 -21.14
N GLY A 258 -16.11 -32.19 -22.06
CA GLY A 258 -16.42 -32.43 -23.47
C GLY A 258 -17.75 -31.85 -23.88
N SER A 259 -18.30 -32.30 -25.00
CA SER A 259 -19.59 -31.86 -25.52
C SER A 259 -20.59 -33.01 -25.56
N ASP A 260 -21.87 -32.66 -25.52
CA ASP A 260 -22.93 -33.65 -25.80
C ASP A 260 -23.07 -33.90 -27.32
N TRP A 261 -23.99 -34.79 -27.69
CA TRP A 261 -24.26 -35.16 -29.07
C TRP A 261 -24.77 -33.99 -29.94
N ASN A 262 -25.28 -32.91 -29.34
CA ASN A 262 -25.66 -31.66 -29.99
C ASN A 262 -24.53 -30.63 -30.04
N GLY A 263 -23.33 -30.99 -29.65
CA GLY A 263 -22.17 -30.06 -29.57
C GLY A 263 -22.17 -29.12 -28.36
N LYS A 264 -23.16 -29.27 -27.43
CA LYS A 264 -23.23 -28.40 -26.24
C LYS A 264 -22.23 -28.85 -25.18
N SER A 265 -21.41 -27.93 -24.70
CA SER A 265 -20.39 -28.16 -23.66
C SER A 265 -21.03 -28.70 -22.37
N ARG A 266 -20.44 -29.75 -21.82
CA ARG A 266 -20.78 -30.36 -20.54
C ARG A 266 -19.80 -29.95 -19.46
N TYR A 267 -20.32 -29.43 -18.37
CA TYR A 267 -19.53 -28.96 -17.23
C TYR A 267 -19.88 -29.78 -15.99
N SER A 268 -18.87 -30.28 -15.27
CA SER A 268 -19.06 -30.92 -13.97
C SER A 268 -18.53 -30.03 -12.84
N PRO A 269 -19.25 -29.95 -11.70
CA PRO A 269 -18.73 -29.22 -10.54
C PRO A 269 -17.45 -29.85 -10.02
N VAL A 270 -16.50 -28.99 -9.61
CA VAL A 270 -15.19 -29.36 -9.07
C VAL A 270 -14.96 -28.65 -7.76
N ASN A 271 -14.48 -29.39 -6.76
CA ASN A 271 -14.11 -28.81 -5.49
C ASN A 271 -12.63 -28.35 -5.50
N PRO A 272 -12.32 -27.09 -5.11
CA PRO A 272 -10.95 -26.59 -5.02
C PRO A 272 -10.03 -27.45 -4.17
N GLY A 273 -10.53 -28.03 -3.07
CA GLY A 273 -9.77 -28.94 -2.22
C GLY A 273 -9.37 -30.23 -2.92
N LYS A 274 -10.27 -30.83 -3.72
CA LYS A 274 -9.96 -32.02 -4.54
C LYS A 274 -8.91 -31.70 -5.62
N LEU A 275 -9.00 -30.54 -6.27
CA LEU A 275 -7.99 -30.10 -7.24
C LEU A 275 -6.62 -29.95 -6.58
N LEU A 276 -6.56 -29.33 -5.41
CA LEU A 276 -5.30 -29.19 -4.66
C LEU A 276 -4.75 -30.55 -4.25
N ALA A 277 -5.58 -31.50 -3.81
CA ALA A 277 -5.14 -32.85 -3.43
C ALA A 277 -4.54 -33.62 -4.61
N ILE A 278 -5.17 -33.54 -5.79
CA ILE A 278 -4.67 -34.18 -7.02
C ILE A 278 -3.29 -33.61 -7.38
N VAL A 279 -3.14 -32.28 -7.38
CA VAL A 279 -1.87 -31.64 -7.72
C VAL A 279 -0.80 -31.92 -6.65
N TYR A 280 -1.17 -31.90 -5.37
CA TYR A 280 -0.28 -32.23 -4.26
C TYR A 280 0.29 -33.65 -4.40
N ASN A 281 -0.57 -34.65 -4.59
CA ASN A 281 -0.14 -36.03 -4.75
C ASN A 281 0.80 -36.24 -5.93
N LYS A 282 0.52 -35.55 -7.07
CA LYS A 282 1.42 -35.58 -8.23
C LYS A 282 2.77 -34.93 -7.91
N LEU A 283 2.81 -33.85 -7.18
CA LEU A 283 4.04 -33.14 -6.83
C LEU A 283 4.87 -33.90 -5.78
N ILE A 284 4.25 -34.65 -4.86
CA ILE A 284 4.96 -35.55 -3.93
C ILE A 284 5.76 -36.61 -4.69
N GLU A 285 5.24 -37.09 -5.82
CA GLU A 285 5.94 -38.10 -6.64
C GLU A 285 7.08 -37.50 -7.47
N THR A 286 7.02 -36.23 -7.86
CA THR A 286 7.92 -35.62 -8.84
C THR A 286 8.70 -34.40 -8.35
N GLY A 287 8.30 -33.82 -7.22
CA GLY A 287 8.87 -32.60 -6.67
C GLY A 287 10.04 -32.83 -5.71
N LYS A 288 10.63 -31.73 -5.25
CA LYS A 288 11.70 -31.72 -4.25
C LYS A 288 11.18 -31.25 -2.89
N ALA A 289 11.71 -31.81 -1.81
CA ALA A 289 11.41 -31.41 -0.45
C ALA A 289 11.55 -29.90 -0.25
N GLY A 290 10.62 -29.29 0.46
CA GLY A 290 10.58 -27.85 0.71
C GLY A 290 10.29 -26.94 -0.48
N GLN A 291 10.16 -27.48 -1.70
CA GLN A 291 9.91 -26.72 -2.93
C GLN A 291 8.53 -26.08 -2.90
N ILE A 292 8.45 -24.82 -3.38
CA ILE A 292 7.18 -24.19 -3.73
C ILE A 292 6.96 -24.39 -5.22
N ALA A 293 5.88 -25.09 -5.57
CA ALA A 293 5.50 -25.34 -6.95
C ALA A 293 4.17 -24.69 -7.29
N SER A 294 4.06 -24.16 -8.50
CA SER A 294 2.81 -23.63 -9.06
C SER A 294 2.46 -24.42 -10.31
N VAL A 295 1.26 -25.00 -10.34
CA VAL A 295 0.79 -25.87 -11.44
C VAL A 295 -0.52 -25.32 -11.96
N SER A 296 -0.59 -25.05 -13.26
CA SER A 296 -1.82 -24.66 -13.95
C SER A 296 -2.73 -25.87 -14.14
N ILE A 297 -4.02 -25.68 -13.87
CA ILE A 297 -5.07 -26.68 -14.05
C ILE A 297 -5.92 -26.23 -15.23
N PRO A 298 -5.97 -26.98 -16.34
CA PRO A 298 -6.72 -26.59 -17.53
C PRO A 298 -8.23 -26.76 -17.36
N ASP A 299 -8.97 -26.14 -18.25
CA ASP A 299 -10.43 -26.31 -18.45
C ASP A 299 -11.30 -26.03 -17.21
N ILE A 300 -10.88 -25.05 -16.42
CA ILE A 300 -11.64 -24.59 -15.25
C ILE A 300 -12.50 -23.39 -15.60
N TYR A 301 -13.73 -23.42 -15.10
CA TYR A 301 -14.75 -22.41 -15.34
C TYR A 301 -15.39 -21.94 -14.04
N ILE A 302 -15.87 -20.70 -14.04
CA ILE A 302 -16.74 -20.14 -13.00
C ILE A 302 -18.03 -19.61 -13.65
N LYS A 303 -19.15 -19.67 -12.95
CA LYS A 303 -20.38 -19.03 -13.44
C LYS A 303 -20.37 -17.57 -13.08
N LEU A 304 -20.29 -16.69 -14.09
CA LEU A 304 -20.42 -15.24 -13.93
C LEU A 304 -21.78 -14.76 -14.43
N PRO A 305 -22.33 -13.70 -13.83
CA PRO A 305 -23.58 -13.12 -14.28
C PRO A 305 -23.37 -12.27 -15.54
N GLU A 306 -24.14 -12.52 -16.57
CA GLU A 306 -24.24 -11.67 -17.76
C GLU A 306 -25.64 -11.15 -17.92
N MET A 307 -25.78 -9.96 -18.51
CA MET A 307 -27.06 -9.34 -18.81
C MET A 307 -27.43 -9.67 -20.25
N GLU A 308 -28.43 -10.54 -20.45
CA GLU A 308 -28.90 -10.90 -21.76
C GLU A 308 -30.38 -10.46 -21.96
N PRO A 309 -30.78 -10.02 -23.17
CA PRO A 309 -32.16 -9.73 -23.46
C PRO A 309 -32.98 -11.03 -23.45
N ASN A 310 -34.09 -11.03 -22.75
CA ASN A 310 -35.05 -12.14 -22.83
C ASN A 310 -35.88 -12.01 -24.11
N LYS A 311 -36.79 -13.00 -24.37
CA LYS A 311 -37.65 -13.02 -25.53
C LYS A 311 -38.53 -11.76 -25.71
N LYS A 312 -38.68 -10.93 -24.67
CA LYS A 312 -39.41 -9.65 -24.68
C LYS A 312 -38.49 -8.43 -24.74
N GLY A 313 -37.19 -8.61 -25.04
CA GLY A 313 -36.19 -7.53 -25.10
C GLY A 313 -35.75 -6.98 -23.75
N LYS A 314 -36.26 -7.47 -22.62
CA LYS A 314 -35.87 -7.03 -21.29
C LYS A 314 -34.56 -7.71 -20.87
N LEU A 315 -33.58 -6.93 -20.42
CA LEU A 315 -32.35 -7.47 -19.88
C LEU A 315 -32.60 -8.29 -18.61
N VAL A 316 -32.12 -9.50 -18.60
CA VAL A 316 -32.18 -10.43 -17.46
C VAL A 316 -30.80 -10.96 -17.13
N LYS A 317 -30.55 -11.16 -15.84
CA LYS A 317 -29.28 -11.69 -15.35
C LYS A 317 -29.23 -13.19 -15.57
N LYS A 318 -28.31 -13.67 -16.40
CA LYS A 318 -28.06 -15.08 -16.69
C LYS A 318 -26.69 -15.49 -16.20
N GLN A 319 -26.54 -16.72 -15.73
CA GLN A 319 -25.26 -17.28 -15.30
C GLN A 319 -24.58 -17.97 -16.48
N VAL A 320 -23.40 -17.49 -16.87
CA VAL A 320 -22.64 -18.06 -18.00
C VAL A 320 -21.36 -18.70 -17.48
N TYR A 321 -21.00 -19.84 -18.05
CA TYR A 321 -19.74 -20.51 -17.77
C TYR A 321 -18.58 -19.73 -18.43
N THR A 322 -17.80 -19.05 -17.62
CA THR A 322 -16.66 -18.22 -18.04
C THR A 322 -15.37 -18.95 -17.71
N PRO A 323 -14.45 -19.15 -18.68
CA PRO A 323 -13.16 -19.77 -18.43
C PRO A 323 -12.33 -18.91 -17.49
N VAL A 324 -11.55 -19.57 -16.61
CA VAL A 324 -10.59 -18.92 -15.70
C VAL A 324 -9.31 -19.74 -15.67
N ALA A 325 -8.18 -19.03 -15.59
CA ALA A 325 -6.94 -19.67 -15.19
C ALA A 325 -7.06 -20.15 -13.74
N ALA A 326 -6.75 -21.39 -13.48
CA ALA A 326 -6.70 -21.96 -12.16
C ALA A 326 -5.29 -22.47 -11.90
N VAL A 327 -4.62 -21.94 -10.87
CA VAL A 327 -3.23 -22.28 -10.54
C VAL A 327 -3.15 -22.75 -9.09
N ALA A 328 -2.79 -24.01 -8.90
CA ALA A 328 -2.48 -24.57 -7.60
C ALA A 328 -1.06 -24.16 -7.20
N THR A 329 -0.90 -23.46 -6.10
CA THR A 329 0.40 -23.17 -5.49
C THR A 329 0.53 -23.96 -4.21
N ILE A 330 1.58 -24.76 -4.11
CA ILE A 330 1.77 -25.75 -3.03
C ILE A 330 3.22 -25.65 -2.56
N ARG A 331 3.40 -25.60 -1.25
CA ARG A 331 4.70 -25.83 -0.61
C ARG A 331 4.79 -27.29 -0.22
N LEU A 332 5.73 -28.02 -0.80
CA LEU A 332 6.00 -29.40 -0.42
C LEU A 332 6.65 -29.46 0.96
N PRO A 333 6.39 -30.52 1.76
CA PRO A 333 7.03 -30.72 3.06
C PRO A 333 8.54 -30.95 2.91
N GLU A 334 9.27 -30.70 4.00
CA GLU A 334 10.71 -31.01 4.06
C GLU A 334 10.96 -32.53 4.13
N ASP A 335 10.04 -33.26 4.77
CA ASP A 335 10.00 -34.73 4.77
C ASP A 335 8.86 -35.16 3.85
N MET A 336 9.21 -35.87 2.77
CA MET A 336 8.27 -36.31 1.73
C MET A 336 7.85 -37.77 1.88
N ASP A 337 8.45 -38.52 2.78
CA ASP A 337 8.14 -39.92 3.01
C ASP A 337 6.73 -40.06 3.59
N ASN A 338 5.88 -40.84 2.93
CA ASN A 338 4.50 -41.16 3.32
C ASN A 338 3.52 -39.97 3.42
N GLN A 339 3.77 -38.88 2.70
CA GLN A 339 2.95 -37.65 2.73
C GLN A 339 1.80 -37.63 1.71
N ARG A 340 1.48 -38.74 1.07
CA ARG A 340 0.37 -38.80 0.09
C ARG A 340 -0.97 -38.58 0.77
N VAL A 341 -1.72 -37.56 0.29
CA VAL A 341 -3.03 -37.21 0.83
C VAL A 341 -4.13 -38.00 0.15
N ALA A 342 -4.96 -38.68 0.92
CA ALA A 342 -6.16 -39.29 0.37
C ALA A 342 -7.12 -38.23 -0.18
N ILE A 343 -7.58 -38.41 -1.43
CA ILE A 343 -8.46 -37.45 -2.12
C ILE A 343 -9.79 -37.26 -1.39
N ASP A 344 -10.22 -38.29 -0.66
CA ASP A 344 -11.50 -38.35 0.03
C ASP A 344 -11.41 -38.16 1.54
N ILE A 345 -10.36 -37.53 2.06
CA ILE A 345 -10.28 -37.18 3.49
C ILE A 345 -11.55 -36.41 3.90
N ALA A 346 -12.31 -37.02 4.81
CA ALA A 346 -13.58 -36.46 5.27
C ALA A 346 -13.39 -35.38 6.34
N ASP A 347 -12.35 -35.53 7.18
CA ASP A 347 -12.08 -34.63 8.29
C ASP A 347 -11.57 -33.26 7.83
N PRO A 348 -12.27 -32.16 8.17
CA PRO A 348 -11.84 -30.80 7.84
C PRO A 348 -10.52 -30.38 8.48
N ASP A 349 -10.22 -30.84 9.69
CA ASP A 349 -9.03 -30.46 10.45
C ASP A 349 -7.79 -31.19 9.90
N GLU A 350 -7.90 -32.44 9.54
CA GLU A 350 -6.87 -33.22 8.86
C GLU A 350 -6.57 -32.63 7.46
N LYS A 351 -7.62 -32.27 6.69
CA LYS A 351 -7.46 -31.51 5.43
C LYS A 351 -6.73 -30.21 5.63
N ALA A 352 -6.98 -29.50 6.73
CA ALA A 352 -6.33 -28.24 7.02
C ALA A 352 -4.84 -28.40 7.30
N ALA A 353 -4.43 -29.47 7.99
CA ALA A 353 -3.03 -29.76 8.30
C ALA A 353 -2.23 -30.07 7.03
N HIS A 354 -2.73 -30.96 6.17
CA HIS A 354 -2.06 -31.33 4.91
C HIS A 354 -1.92 -30.21 3.89
N PHE A 355 -2.89 -29.25 3.86
CA PHE A 355 -2.87 -28.13 2.92
C PHE A 355 -2.39 -26.82 3.54
N LYS A 356 -1.64 -26.88 4.64
CA LYS A 356 -1.02 -25.68 5.22
C LYS A 356 -0.04 -25.08 4.19
N GLY A 357 -0.36 -23.87 3.70
CA GLY A 357 0.44 -23.22 2.64
C GLY A 357 0.00 -23.56 1.20
N ALA A 358 -0.92 -24.52 0.98
CA ALA A 358 -1.48 -24.79 -0.33
C ALA A 358 -2.70 -23.90 -0.61
N TYR A 359 -2.78 -23.33 -1.82
CA TYR A 359 -3.92 -22.54 -2.25
C TYR A 359 -4.13 -22.59 -3.76
N LEU A 360 -5.37 -22.40 -4.17
CA LEU A 360 -5.76 -22.30 -5.57
C LEU A 360 -6.01 -20.84 -5.90
N LEU A 361 -5.30 -20.31 -6.89
CA LEU A 361 -5.54 -19.01 -7.49
C LEU A 361 -6.51 -19.17 -8.66
N ILE A 362 -7.37 -18.17 -8.86
CA ILE A 362 -8.18 -18.03 -10.06
C ILE A 362 -8.01 -16.64 -10.65
N SER A 363 -8.02 -16.54 -11.98
CA SER A 363 -7.82 -15.31 -12.73
C SER A 363 -8.61 -15.34 -14.04
N ASN A 364 -8.95 -14.17 -14.59
CA ASN A 364 -9.52 -14.06 -15.94
C ASN A 364 -8.48 -14.22 -17.07
N ARG A 365 -7.17 -14.24 -16.75
CA ARG A 365 -6.09 -14.40 -17.73
C ARG A 365 -5.77 -15.88 -17.93
N VAL A 366 -6.64 -16.55 -18.69
CA VAL A 366 -6.44 -17.97 -19.07
C VAL A 366 -5.20 -18.16 -19.94
N ASP A 367 -4.85 -17.14 -20.71
CA ASP A 367 -3.69 -17.07 -21.59
C ASP A 367 -2.35 -16.90 -20.86
N ALA A 368 -2.36 -16.45 -19.62
CA ALA A 368 -1.16 -16.11 -18.86
C ALA A 368 -1.23 -16.51 -17.38
N PRO A 369 -1.38 -17.79 -17.04
CA PRO A 369 -1.54 -18.27 -15.67
C PRO A 369 -0.32 -17.97 -14.78
N GLU A 370 0.90 -17.94 -15.34
CA GLU A 370 2.12 -17.59 -14.61
C GLU A 370 2.10 -16.12 -14.15
N GLN A 371 1.59 -15.22 -14.99
CA GLN A 371 1.46 -13.81 -14.65
C GLN A 371 0.47 -13.62 -13.50
N ALA A 372 -0.58 -14.44 -13.42
CA ALA A 372 -1.52 -14.42 -12.30
C ALA A 372 -0.82 -14.76 -10.96
N VAL A 373 0.11 -15.73 -10.96
CA VAL A 373 0.91 -16.06 -9.76
C VAL A 373 1.77 -14.88 -9.34
N ILE A 374 2.47 -14.25 -10.29
CA ILE A 374 3.32 -13.08 -10.03
C ILE A 374 2.48 -11.90 -9.50
N ALA A 375 1.32 -11.64 -10.13
CA ALA A 375 0.42 -10.58 -9.70
C ALA A 375 -0.14 -10.84 -8.29
N TYR A 376 -0.46 -12.10 -7.98
CA TYR A 376 -0.92 -12.45 -6.64
C TYR A 376 0.18 -12.32 -5.57
N ALA A 377 1.40 -12.70 -5.89
CA ALA A 377 2.54 -12.53 -4.98
C ALA A 377 2.78 -11.05 -4.62
N LYS A 378 2.59 -10.14 -5.58
CA LYS A 378 2.69 -8.68 -5.34
C LYS A 378 1.64 -8.16 -4.35
N ARG A 379 0.50 -8.85 -4.16
CA ARG A 379 -0.53 -8.48 -3.18
C ARG A 379 0.02 -8.35 -1.76
N TRP A 380 1.01 -9.17 -1.40
CA TRP A 380 1.63 -9.12 -0.05
C TRP A 380 2.17 -7.73 0.31
N LYS A 381 2.48 -6.91 -0.67
CA LYS A 381 2.98 -5.55 -0.43
C LYS A 381 1.97 -4.66 0.32
N ILE A 382 0.65 -4.91 0.19
CA ILE A 382 -0.36 -4.13 0.94
C ILE A 382 -0.38 -4.51 2.43
N GLU A 383 -0.11 -5.77 2.77
CA GLU A 383 0.02 -6.20 4.17
C GLU A 383 1.26 -5.58 4.82
N VAL A 384 2.38 -5.53 4.07
CA VAL A 384 3.60 -4.82 4.49
C VAL A 384 3.33 -3.32 4.68
N PHE A 385 2.62 -2.70 3.75
CA PHE A 385 2.19 -1.30 3.84
C PHE A 385 1.38 -1.04 5.13
N TYR A 386 0.36 -1.84 5.42
CA TYR A 386 -0.43 -1.69 6.65
C TYR A 386 0.41 -1.86 7.91
N ARG A 387 1.31 -2.84 7.91
CA ARG A 387 2.22 -3.07 9.05
C ARG A 387 3.11 -1.85 9.27
N ASN A 388 3.77 -1.35 8.23
CA ASN A 388 4.65 -0.19 8.32
C ASN A 388 3.87 1.06 8.75
N SER A 389 2.73 1.32 8.13
CA SER A 389 1.87 2.46 8.48
C SER A 389 1.40 2.43 9.94
N LYS A 390 1.08 1.23 10.47
CA LYS A 390 0.70 1.08 11.90
C LYS A 390 1.89 1.24 12.84
N GLN A 391 3.01 0.59 12.54
CA GLN A 391 4.17 0.53 13.41
C GLN A 391 5.02 1.80 13.36
N GLU A 392 5.32 2.29 12.14
CA GLU A 392 6.28 3.37 11.93
C GLU A 392 5.59 4.75 11.86
N LEU A 393 4.42 4.85 11.26
CA LEU A 393 3.75 6.14 11.01
C LEU A 393 2.54 6.40 11.90
N GLY A 394 2.13 5.44 12.74
CA GLY A 394 1.03 5.64 13.68
C GLY A 394 -0.34 5.76 13.04
N LEU A 395 -0.65 4.91 12.06
CA LEU A 395 -1.99 4.83 11.46
C LEU A 395 -3.09 4.63 12.51
N THR A 396 -2.77 4.03 13.66
CA THR A 396 -3.68 3.82 14.79
C THR A 396 -3.71 4.96 15.80
N ALA A 397 -2.92 6.03 15.62
CA ALA A 397 -2.69 7.05 16.63
C ALA A 397 -3.64 8.26 16.57
N CYS A 398 -4.60 8.26 15.65
CA CYS A 398 -5.62 9.31 15.63
C CYS A 398 -6.70 9.05 16.68
N HIS A 399 -6.79 9.91 17.69
CA HIS A 399 -7.78 9.81 18.77
C HIS A 399 -8.91 10.85 18.64
N SER A 400 -9.03 11.53 17.51
CA SER A 400 -10.14 12.43 17.25
C SER A 400 -11.49 11.71 17.24
N GLN A 401 -12.54 12.39 17.68
CA GLN A 401 -13.90 11.84 17.59
C GLN A 401 -14.57 12.10 16.24
N THR A 402 -13.99 12.93 15.38
CA THR A 402 -14.55 13.31 14.08
C THR A 402 -14.01 12.46 12.96
N LYS A 403 -14.88 12.04 12.03
CA LYS A 403 -14.50 11.29 10.84
C LYS A 403 -13.52 12.08 9.97
N MET A 404 -13.73 13.39 9.82
CA MET A 404 -12.87 14.26 9.02
C MET A 404 -11.40 14.24 9.48
N ALA A 405 -11.16 14.26 10.80
CA ALA A 405 -9.80 14.20 11.32
C ALA A 405 -9.14 12.82 11.08
N HIS A 406 -9.92 11.74 11.08
CA HIS A 406 -9.43 10.42 10.69
C HIS A 406 -9.11 10.34 9.19
N GLU A 407 -9.97 10.90 8.34
CA GLU A 407 -9.75 10.99 6.90
C GLU A 407 -8.50 11.80 6.59
N ALA A 408 -8.33 12.95 7.26
CA ALA A 408 -7.12 13.76 7.17
C ALA A 408 -5.88 12.96 7.60
N HIS A 409 -5.93 12.31 8.77
CA HIS A 409 -4.81 11.52 9.28
C HIS A 409 -4.41 10.38 8.33
N ILE A 410 -5.38 9.65 7.78
CA ILE A 410 -5.13 8.60 6.80
C ILE A 410 -4.43 9.18 5.56
N GLU A 411 -4.90 10.32 5.04
CA GLU A 411 -4.25 10.93 3.87
C GLU A 411 -2.82 11.39 4.19
N MET A 412 -2.55 11.91 5.39
CA MET A 412 -1.19 12.24 5.83
C MET A 412 -0.27 11.01 5.86
N ILE A 413 -0.79 9.85 6.30
CA ILE A 413 -0.05 8.58 6.25
C ILE A 413 0.22 8.19 4.78
N PHE A 414 -0.77 8.32 3.90
CA PHE A 414 -0.61 7.97 2.48
C PHE A 414 0.38 8.88 1.77
N ILE A 415 0.43 10.17 2.12
CA ILE A 415 1.46 11.11 1.66
C ILE A 415 2.84 10.67 2.16
N ALA A 416 2.99 10.42 3.46
CA ALA A 416 4.23 9.97 4.07
C ALA A 416 4.75 8.69 3.39
N GLU A 417 3.89 7.69 3.26
CA GLU A 417 4.21 6.42 2.59
C GLU A 417 4.58 6.61 1.10
N THR A 418 3.94 7.54 0.40
CA THR A 418 4.30 7.84 -1.00
C THR A 418 5.74 8.34 -1.10
N LEU A 419 6.12 9.28 -0.23
CA LEU A 419 7.47 9.82 -0.18
C LEU A 419 8.49 8.77 0.25
N LEU A 420 8.20 8.06 1.34
CA LEU A 420 9.10 7.06 1.94
C LEU A 420 9.31 5.86 1.02
N ASN A 421 8.26 5.34 0.38
CA ASN A 421 8.39 4.24 -0.58
C ASN A 421 9.21 4.64 -1.81
N TYR A 422 9.07 5.88 -2.30
CA TYR A 422 9.91 6.37 -3.38
C TYR A 422 11.38 6.48 -2.94
N ILE A 423 11.65 7.06 -1.78
CA ILE A 423 13.01 7.17 -1.23
C ILE A 423 13.62 5.77 -1.05
N ASN A 424 12.87 4.85 -0.45
CA ASN A 424 13.32 3.48 -0.22
C ASN A 424 13.61 2.75 -1.55
N TRP A 425 12.74 2.90 -2.55
CA TRP A 425 12.96 2.34 -3.88
C TRP A 425 14.21 2.94 -4.54
N GLU A 426 14.36 4.26 -4.51
CA GLU A 426 15.49 4.96 -5.12
C GLU A 426 16.83 4.56 -4.47
N VAL A 427 16.86 4.41 -3.14
CA VAL A 427 18.06 3.96 -2.39
C VAL A 427 18.43 2.52 -2.75
N ASN A 428 17.43 1.66 -2.97
CA ASN A 428 17.65 0.22 -3.15
C ASN A 428 17.85 -0.21 -4.60
N LYS A 429 17.54 0.63 -5.60
CA LYS A 429 17.49 0.20 -7.02
C LYS A 429 18.82 -0.28 -7.59
N ASP A 430 19.96 0.23 -7.09
CA ASP A 430 21.28 -0.03 -7.65
C ASP A 430 22.14 -0.97 -6.77
N GLY A 431 21.57 -1.69 -5.80
CA GLY A 431 22.44 -2.33 -4.84
C GLY A 431 22.12 -3.73 -4.33
N ALA A 432 23.17 -4.46 -3.99
CA ALA A 432 23.11 -5.79 -3.41
C ALA A 432 22.54 -5.85 -1.98
N ILE A 433 22.61 -4.75 -1.20
CA ILE A 433 22.05 -4.66 0.15
C ILE A 433 20.80 -3.78 0.10
N THR A 434 19.68 -4.26 0.59
CA THR A 434 18.41 -3.52 0.61
C THR A 434 18.10 -3.03 2.01
N LEU A 435 17.80 -1.72 2.13
CA LEU A 435 17.22 -1.18 3.35
C LEU A 435 15.73 -1.53 3.41
N THR A 436 15.30 -2.03 4.54
CA THR A 436 13.87 -2.13 4.83
C THR A 436 13.25 -0.74 5.01
N HIS A 437 11.95 -0.64 4.89
CA HIS A 437 11.23 0.62 5.08
C HIS A 437 11.50 1.23 6.48
N GLY A 438 11.49 0.42 7.54
CA GLY A 438 11.76 0.89 8.89
C GLY A 438 13.22 1.31 9.10
N GLU A 439 14.19 0.64 8.48
CA GLU A 439 15.59 1.05 8.51
C GLU A 439 15.79 2.40 7.82
N MET A 440 15.16 2.60 6.67
CA MET A 440 15.22 3.86 5.96
C MET A 440 14.61 5.02 6.78
N ILE A 441 13.48 4.80 7.47
CA ILE A 441 12.91 5.80 8.38
C ILE A 441 13.89 6.13 9.50
N ARG A 442 14.53 5.12 10.10
CA ARG A 442 15.56 5.34 11.13
C ARG A 442 16.75 6.15 10.62
N GLU A 443 17.22 5.88 9.39
CA GLU A 443 18.28 6.69 8.78
C GLU A 443 17.86 8.16 8.62
N ILE A 444 16.59 8.43 8.21
CA ILE A 444 16.06 9.79 8.09
C ILE A 444 16.01 10.49 9.45
N ILE A 445 15.56 9.78 10.49
CA ILE A 445 15.40 10.35 11.85
C ILE A 445 16.75 10.54 12.53
N ASN A 446 17.64 9.56 12.42
CA ASN A 446 18.91 9.52 13.14
C ASN A 446 19.99 10.38 12.47
N ALA A 447 19.79 10.79 11.22
CA ALA A 447 20.71 11.75 10.61
C ALA A 447 20.83 12.98 11.51
N SER A 448 22.04 13.30 11.95
CA SER A 448 22.28 14.40 12.83
C SER A 448 22.32 15.73 12.06
N HIS A 449 21.92 16.79 12.72
CA HIS A 449 22.08 18.14 12.22
C HIS A 449 22.75 19.03 13.27
N ARG A 450 23.41 20.07 12.80
CA ARG A 450 24.02 21.08 13.68
C ARG A 450 23.59 22.47 13.24
N VAL A 451 23.26 23.31 14.19
CA VAL A 451 22.92 24.72 13.96
C VAL A 451 24.04 25.60 14.51
N SER A 452 24.60 26.46 13.68
CA SER A 452 25.59 27.44 14.13
C SER A 452 24.94 28.71 14.68
N TYR A 453 25.61 29.45 15.55
CA TYR A 453 25.13 30.72 16.13
C TYR A 453 24.86 31.84 15.11
N ARG A 454 25.35 31.70 13.89
CA ARG A 454 25.12 32.69 12.82
C ARG A 454 23.88 32.42 11.99
N ASN A 455 22.90 31.70 12.53
CA ASN A 455 21.64 31.29 11.82
C ASN A 455 21.87 30.51 10.52
N THR A 456 23.05 29.92 10.32
CA THR A 456 23.29 29.05 9.17
C THR A 456 23.10 27.60 9.58
N LEU A 457 22.15 26.94 8.99
CA LEU A 457 21.90 25.50 9.22
C LEU A 457 22.99 24.70 8.50
N HIS A 458 23.80 23.97 9.25
CA HIS A 458 24.73 22.99 8.69
C HIS A 458 24.14 21.59 8.89
N LEU A 459 23.91 20.87 7.79
CA LEU A 459 23.46 19.50 7.83
C LEU A 459 24.66 18.56 7.79
N TYR A 460 24.72 17.69 8.78
CA TYR A 460 25.67 16.59 8.85
C TYR A 460 24.87 15.30 8.83
N PHE A 461 25.16 14.45 7.86
CA PHE A 461 24.60 13.11 7.82
C PHE A 461 25.64 12.16 8.41
N ASP A 462 25.42 11.80 9.66
CA ASP A 462 26.12 10.69 10.28
C ASP A 462 25.29 9.43 10.06
N THR A 463 25.63 8.71 9.00
CA THR A 463 24.96 7.44 8.66
C THR A 463 26.02 6.37 8.43
N SER A 464 25.84 5.23 9.09
CA SER A 464 26.64 4.03 8.84
C SER A 464 26.25 3.32 7.51
N CYS A 465 25.17 3.76 6.88
CA CYS A 465 24.68 3.18 5.64
C CYS A 465 25.26 3.88 4.42
N ILE A 466 26.28 3.29 3.79
CA ILE A 466 26.94 3.82 2.58
C ILE A 466 25.94 4.12 1.44
N LYS A 467 24.90 3.31 1.27
CA LYS A 467 23.87 3.53 0.25
C LYS A 467 23.06 4.78 0.51
N PHE A 468 22.68 5.00 1.76
CA PHE A 468 21.94 6.19 2.14
C PHE A 468 22.81 7.44 1.99
N ALA A 469 24.10 7.35 2.34
CA ALA A 469 25.05 8.42 2.08
C ALA A 469 25.19 8.75 0.58
N ARG A 470 25.27 7.74 -0.30
CA ARG A 470 25.28 7.94 -1.77
C ARG A 470 24.01 8.59 -2.28
N PHE A 471 22.86 8.16 -1.77
CA PHE A 471 21.57 8.75 -2.09
C PHE A 471 21.50 10.20 -1.71
N ILE A 472 21.91 10.57 -0.49
CA ILE A 472 21.97 11.95 -0.01
C ILE A 472 22.89 12.79 -0.89
N LYS A 473 24.09 12.29 -1.23
CA LYS A 473 25.04 12.97 -2.13
C LYS A 473 24.40 13.32 -3.47
N ARG A 474 23.61 12.40 -4.05
CA ARG A 474 22.89 12.62 -5.32
C ARG A 474 21.86 13.74 -5.22
N PHE A 475 21.19 13.88 -4.09
CA PHE A 475 20.17 14.92 -3.88
C PHE A 475 20.70 16.19 -3.20
N TRP A 476 21.95 16.21 -2.78
CA TRP A 476 22.58 17.32 -2.07
C TRP A 476 22.54 18.66 -2.80
N PRO A 477 22.75 18.76 -4.11
CA PRO A 477 22.65 20.02 -4.85
C PRO A 477 21.31 20.73 -4.65
N LYS A 478 20.23 19.95 -4.48
CA LYS A 478 18.86 20.48 -4.26
C LYS A 478 18.64 21.03 -2.85
N TYR A 479 19.40 20.56 -1.85
CA TYR A 479 19.36 21.15 -0.52
C TYR A 479 19.99 22.55 -0.48
N TYR A 480 20.90 22.79 -1.36
CA TYR A 480 21.54 24.08 -1.51
C TYR A 480 20.54 25.19 -1.86
N ASP A 481 19.61 24.85 -2.75
CA ASP A 481 18.55 25.77 -3.17
C ASP A 481 17.54 26.08 -2.04
N LEU A 482 17.55 25.26 -0.98
CA LEU A 482 16.72 25.46 0.22
C LEU A 482 17.39 26.32 1.29
N GLY A 483 18.58 26.85 1.05
CA GLY A 483 19.33 27.64 2.04
C GLY A 483 19.92 26.86 3.21
N LEU A 484 19.89 25.53 3.12
CA LEU A 484 20.34 24.61 4.17
C LEU A 484 21.82 24.26 4.01
N GLY A 485 22.75 25.10 4.42
CA GLY A 485 24.22 24.96 4.50
C GLY A 485 24.95 23.83 3.74
N ARG A 486 26.29 23.91 3.70
CA ARG A 486 27.13 22.93 2.98
C ARG A 486 27.39 21.66 3.78
N MET A 487 27.33 20.50 3.12
CA MET A 487 27.79 19.23 3.68
C MET A 487 29.31 19.25 3.89
N PRO A 488 29.83 18.74 5.02
CA PRO A 488 31.28 18.66 5.25
C PRO A 488 31.95 17.73 4.23
N TYR A 489 33.10 18.16 3.70
CA TYR A 489 33.84 17.41 2.66
C TYR A 489 34.20 15.97 3.06
N HIS A 490 34.47 15.73 4.36
CA HIS A 490 34.82 14.38 4.82
C HIS A 490 33.71 13.33 4.69
N LEU A 491 32.45 13.74 4.57
CA LEU A 491 31.34 12.80 4.26
C LEU A 491 31.23 12.52 2.76
N LEU A 492 31.82 13.37 1.92
CA LEU A 492 31.88 13.17 0.47
C LEU A 492 32.96 12.18 0.08
N ASP A 493 34.09 12.17 0.82
CA ASP A 493 35.26 11.31 0.53
C ASP A 493 35.06 9.86 1.02
N ALA A 494 34.26 9.64 2.06
CA ALA A 494 33.93 8.30 2.56
C ALA A 494 33.08 7.44 1.59
N THR A 495 32.74 7.98 0.42
CA THR A 495 31.86 7.35 -0.57
C THR A 495 32.52 7.16 -1.95
N ALA A 496 33.83 7.44 -2.04
CA ALA A 496 34.62 7.20 -3.25
C ALA A 496 35.04 5.72 -3.40
#